data_b1967ad4cac049afcde89ac1f9454749
#
_entry.id   b1967ad4cac049afcde89ac1f9454749
#
_cell.length_a   1.000
_cell.length_b   1.000
_cell.length_c   1.000
_cell.angle_alpha   90.00
_cell.angle_beta   90.00
_cell.angle_gamma   90.00
#
_symmetry.space_group_name_H-M   'P 1'
#
loop_
_entity.id
_entity.type
_entity.pdbx_description
1 polymer ?
#
loop_
_entity_poly.entity_id
_entity_poly.type
_entity_poly.pdbx_seq_one_letter_code
_entity_poly.pdbx_strand_id
1 'polypeptide(L)'
;MAIDATIAGTSSDSYITVATADAYHATHLYVTTWTAATTDNKERSLKMATRLLDERITWTGTKNTDAQALRWPRASVTDNDLYSVSVDIIPEPIQNATAEFARHLLVSDLTAQPEGKGIESVDAGSVSIKFSKTDTADVLPAIVQEMLRGWGTIHSRAKFGSVTVVRT
;
A
#
# COMPACT_ATOMS: atom_id res chain seq x y z
N MET A 1 13.44 6.62 15.57
CA MET A 1 12.45 5.87 16.41
C MET A 1 12.46 4.45 15.90
N ALA A 2 12.88 3.48 16.70
CA ALA A 2 13.05 2.10 16.27
C ALA A 2 11.74 1.49 15.76
N ILE A 3 11.83 0.66 14.72
CA ILE A 3 10.71 -0.07 14.14
C ILE A 3 10.42 -1.32 14.99
N ASP A 4 9.15 -1.61 15.26
CA ASP A 4 8.70 -2.84 15.90
C ASP A 4 7.96 -3.71 14.88
N ALA A 5 8.61 -4.76 14.40
CA ALA A 5 8.06 -5.73 13.47
C ALA A 5 7.82 -7.10 14.14
N THR A 6 7.54 -7.12 15.44
CA THR A 6 7.24 -8.34 16.18
C THR A 6 5.94 -8.96 15.65
N ILE A 7 5.99 -10.22 15.21
CA ILE A 7 4.80 -10.93 14.69
C ILE A 7 3.76 -11.07 15.81
N ALA A 8 2.53 -10.68 15.54
CA ALA A 8 1.43 -10.62 16.50
C ALA A 8 1.68 -9.75 17.74
N GLY A 9 2.67 -8.84 17.69
CA GLY A 9 2.99 -7.95 18.81
C GLY A 9 1.87 -6.94 19.07
N THR A 10 1.71 -6.56 20.35
CA THR A 10 0.70 -5.59 20.78
C THR A 10 1.09 -4.14 20.50
N SER A 11 2.37 -3.89 20.18
CA SER A 11 2.95 -2.58 19.86
C SER A 11 3.59 -2.53 18.46
N SER A 12 3.48 -3.60 17.68
CA SER A 12 4.07 -3.66 16.34
C SER A 12 3.53 -2.56 15.44
N ASP A 13 4.42 -1.90 14.71
CA ASP A 13 4.12 -0.75 13.86
C ASP A 13 4.53 -0.96 12.39
N SER A 14 5.14 -2.12 12.07
CA SER A 14 5.51 -2.51 10.72
C SER A 14 5.39 -4.02 10.51
N TYR A 15 5.12 -4.42 9.28
CA TYR A 15 5.12 -5.84 8.88
C TYR A 15 6.53 -6.42 8.70
N ILE A 16 7.52 -5.57 8.45
CA ILE A 16 8.91 -5.97 8.21
C ILE A 16 9.90 -5.01 8.84
N THR A 17 11.11 -5.49 9.07
CA THR A 17 12.23 -4.67 9.51
C THR A 17 12.89 -3.95 8.32
N VAL A 18 13.73 -2.94 8.60
CA VAL A 18 14.58 -2.31 7.58
C VAL A 18 15.50 -3.34 6.93
N ALA A 19 16.06 -4.28 7.71
CA ALA A 19 16.94 -5.31 7.18
C ALA A 19 16.22 -6.24 6.19
N THR A 20 14.96 -6.61 6.45
CA THR A 20 14.14 -7.40 5.53
C THR A 20 13.87 -6.62 4.25
N ALA A 21 13.53 -5.33 4.36
CA ALA A 21 13.31 -4.47 3.19
C ALA A 21 14.60 -4.25 2.39
N ASP A 22 15.75 -4.08 3.05
CA ASP A 22 17.05 -3.98 2.39
C ASP A 22 17.39 -5.25 1.59
N ALA A 23 17.12 -6.44 2.16
CA ALA A 23 17.31 -7.72 1.47
C ALA A 23 16.39 -7.84 0.23
N TYR A 24 15.14 -7.42 0.34
CA TYR A 24 14.21 -7.38 -0.81
C TYR A 24 14.75 -6.47 -1.91
N HIS A 25 15.11 -5.23 -1.57
CA HIS A 25 15.57 -4.24 -2.54
C HIS A 25 16.96 -4.56 -3.14
N ALA A 26 17.79 -5.36 -2.46
CA ALA A 26 19.09 -5.79 -2.98
C ALA A 26 18.96 -6.61 -4.29
N THR A 27 17.80 -7.20 -4.55
CA THR A 27 17.51 -7.95 -5.77
C THR A 27 16.88 -7.11 -6.90
N HIS A 28 16.64 -5.81 -6.67
CA HIS A 28 15.95 -4.91 -7.60
C HIS A 28 16.93 -3.97 -8.31
N LEU A 29 16.61 -3.59 -9.57
CA LEU A 29 17.46 -2.71 -10.38
C LEU A 29 17.27 -1.21 -10.03
N TYR A 30 16.06 -0.78 -9.78
CA TYR A 30 15.71 0.66 -9.64
C TYR A 30 15.47 1.02 -8.19
N VAL A 31 16.51 0.94 -7.36
CA VAL A 31 16.43 1.10 -5.91
C VAL A 31 17.15 2.33 -5.36
N THR A 32 17.59 3.23 -6.22
CA THR A 32 18.38 4.40 -5.82
C THR A 32 17.70 5.21 -4.71
N THR A 33 16.38 5.41 -4.80
CA THR A 33 15.62 6.13 -3.78
C THR A 33 15.68 5.45 -2.42
N TRP A 34 15.58 4.11 -2.39
CA TRP A 34 15.68 3.34 -1.16
C TRP A 34 17.09 3.37 -0.58
N THR A 35 18.11 3.13 -1.42
CA THR A 35 19.51 3.07 -0.96
C THR A 35 20.05 4.43 -0.52
N ALA A 36 19.57 5.51 -1.09
CA ALA A 36 19.93 6.88 -0.69
C ALA A 36 19.20 7.37 0.57
N ALA A 37 18.14 6.69 0.98
CA ALA A 37 17.36 7.11 2.15
C ALA A 37 18.10 6.81 3.45
N THR A 38 17.95 7.71 4.43
CA THR A 38 18.46 7.48 5.79
C THR A 38 17.65 6.36 6.47
N THR A 39 18.25 5.67 7.45
CA THR A 39 17.56 4.64 8.24
C THR A 39 16.25 5.16 8.83
N ASP A 40 16.24 6.38 9.37
CA ASP A 40 15.05 7.04 9.91
C ASP A 40 13.92 7.16 8.88
N ASN A 41 14.25 7.56 7.65
CA ASN A 41 13.27 7.67 6.57
C ASN A 41 12.78 6.30 6.09
N LYS A 42 13.66 5.30 6.04
CA LYS A 42 13.26 3.92 5.76
C LYS A 42 12.29 3.40 6.81
N GLU A 43 12.58 3.58 8.11
CA GLU A 43 11.67 3.19 9.18
C GLU A 43 10.30 3.88 9.07
N ARG A 44 10.29 5.20 8.88
CA ARG A 44 9.04 5.97 8.71
C ARG A 44 8.23 5.51 7.51
N SER A 45 8.89 5.25 6.39
CA SER A 45 8.20 4.78 5.17
C SER A 45 7.60 3.39 5.33
N LEU A 46 8.28 2.46 6.04
CA LEU A 46 7.76 1.12 6.34
C LEU A 46 6.55 1.17 7.27
N LYS A 47 6.61 1.98 8.33
CA LYS A 47 5.48 2.20 9.24
C LYS A 47 4.28 2.80 8.50
N MET A 48 4.52 3.81 7.66
CA MET A 48 3.48 4.44 6.84
C MET A 48 2.89 3.45 5.83
N ALA A 49 3.73 2.65 5.15
CA ALA A 49 3.29 1.62 4.22
C ALA A 49 2.39 0.60 4.91
N THR A 50 2.81 0.05 6.05
CA THR A 50 2.02 -0.91 6.84
C THR A 50 0.66 -0.35 7.22
N ARG A 51 0.62 0.89 7.76
CA ARG A 51 -0.64 1.54 8.13
C ARG A 51 -1.56 1.72 6.94
N LEU A 52 -1.05 2.21 5.80
CA LEU A 52 -1.86 2.44 4.60
C LEU A 52 -2.37 1.12 4.00
N LEU A 53 -1.59 0.04 4.04
CA LEU A 53 -2.05 -1.28 3.63
C LEU A 53 -3.22 -1.73 4.51
N ASP A 54 -3.10 -1.60 5.82
CA ASP A 54 -4.16 -1.97 6.76
C ASP A 54 -5.43 -1.11 6.63
N GLU A 55 -5.28 0.16 6.28
CA GLU A 55 -6.41 1.06 6.06
C GLU A 55 -7.14 0.80 4.73
N ARG A 56 -6.39 0.39 3.68
CA ARG A 56 -6.91 0.29 2.31
C ARG A 56 -7.35 -1.11 1.92
N ILE A 57 -7.03 -2.12 2.71
CA ILE A 57 -7.29 -3.51 2.35
C ILE A 57 -8.15 -4.17 3.42
N THR A 58 -9.26 -4.77 2.99
CA THR A 58 -9.96 -5.77 3.77
C THR A 58 -9.32 -7.12 3.51
N TRP A 59 -8.48 -7.54 4.44
CA TRP A 59 -7.74 -8.79 4.35
C TRP A 59 -8.66 -10.01 4.49
N THR A 60 -8.33 -11.10 3.80
CA THR A 60 -9.00 -12.40 3.96
C THR A 60 -8.77 -13.02 5.34
N GLY A 61 -9.64 -13.92 5.77
CA GLY A 61 -9.55 -14.57 7.08
C GLY A 61 -9.82 -13.65 8.26
N THR A 62 -9.35 -14.03 9.45
CA THR A 62 -9.53 -13.28 10.70
C THR A 62 -8.19 -13.00 11.36
N LYS A 63 -8.10 -11.95 12.18
CA LYS A 63 -6.89 -11.70 12.99
C LYS A 63 -6.58 -12.93 13.85
N ASN A 64 -5.31 -13.25 14.02
CA ASN A 64 -4.90 -14.39 14.83
C ASN A 64 -5.24 -14.16 16.32
N THR A 65 -5.00 -12.93 16.83
CA THR A 65 -5.38 -12.53 18.18
C THR A 65 -6.01 -11.13 18.15
N ASP A 66 -6.89 -10.84 19.10
CA ASP A 66 -7.49 -9.50 19.23
C ASP A 66 -6.49 -8.47 19.77
N ALA A 67 -5.49 -8.92 20.52
CA ALA A 67 -4.47 -8.08 21.15
C ALA A 67 -3.39 -7.59 20.16
N GLN A 68 -3.19 -8.24 19.00
CA GLN A 68 -2.17 -7.81 18.05
C GLN A 68 -2.48 -6.43 17.46
N ALA A 69 -1.48 -5.57 17.33
CA ALA A 69 -1.65 -4.21 16.83
C ALA A 69 -2.02 -4.19 15.34
N LEU A 70 -1.32 -4.96 14.52
CA LEU A 70 -1.49 -5.00 13.06
C LEU A 70 -2.55 -6.01 12.63
N ARG A 71 -2.98 -5.95 11.38
CA ARG A 71 -3.98 -6.87 10.83
C ARG A 71 -3.43 -8.25 10.48
N TRP A 72 -2.12 -8.39 10.30
CA TRP A 72 -1.41 -9.65 10.15
C TRP A 72 -0.57 -9.96 11.38
N PRO A 73 -0.37 -11.28 11.74
CA PRO A 73 -0.80 -12.50 11.03
C PRO A 73 -2.30 -12.80 11.15
N ARG A 74 -2.79 -13.72 10.30
CA ARG A 74 -4.22 -14.04 10.22
C ARG A 74 -4.46 -15.55 10.19
N ALA A 75 -5.60 -15.95 10.73
CA ALA A 75 -6.12 -17.31 10.67
C ALA A 75 -7.11 -17.49 9.51
N SER A 76 -7.30 -18.75 9.11
CA SER A 76 -8.24 -19.15 8.04
C SER A 76 -7.96 -18.45 6.71
N VAL A 77 -6.69 -18.34 6.36
CA VAL A 77 -6.23 -17.80 5.07
C VAL A 77 -5.59 -18.92 4.27
N THR A 78 -5.87 -18.93 2.98
CA THR A 78 -5.14 -19.72 1.98
C THR A 78 -4.39 -18.81 1.03
N ASP A 79 -3.26 -19.29 0.52
CA ASP A 79 -2.54 -18.59 -0.55
C ASP A 79 -3.23 -18.79 -1.92
N ASN A 80 -2.62 -18.22 -2.97
CA ASN A 80 -3.18 -18.32 -4.33
C ASN A 80 -3.18 -19.74 -4.90
N ASP A 81 -2.41 -20.66 -4.30
CA ASP A 81 -2.33 -22.08 -4.66
C ASP A 81 -3.20 -22.97 -3.74
N LEU A 82 -4.04 -22.32 -2.90
CA LEU A 82 -4.97 -22.94 -1.96
C LEU A 82 -4.31 -23.67 -0.78
N TYR A 83 -3.02 -23.42 -0.50
CA TYR A 83 -2.38 -23.92 0.72
C TYR A 83 -2.72 -23.06 1.92
N SER A 84 -2.94 -23.68 3.07
CA SER A 84 -3.18 -22.96 4.32
C SER A 84 -1.94 -22.17 4.74
N VAL A 85 -2.13 -20.91 5.04
CA VAL A 85 -1.10 -20.02 5.58
C VAL A 85 -1.01 -20.20 7.09
N SER A 86 0.22 -20.33 7.62
CA SER A 86 0.43 -20.41 9.06
C SER A 86 0.00 -19.12 9.77
N VAL A 87 -0.58 -19.27 10.94
CA VAL A 87 -1.00 -18.13 11.79
C VAL A 87 0.15 -17.39 12.45
N ASP A 88 1.38 -17.92 12.36
CA ASP A 88 2.57 -17.35 13.01
C ASP A 88 3.47 -16.59 12.04
N ILE A 89 3.05 -16.41 10.79
CA ILE A 89 3.85 -15.73 9.78
C ILE A 89 3.08 -14.57 9.12
N ILE A 90 3.84 -13.63 8.62
CA ILE A 90 3.38 -12.66 7.62
C ILE A 90 3.83 -13.19 6.26
N PRO A 91 2.91 -13.50 5.32
CA PRO A 91 3.26 -14.04 4.00
C PRO A 91 4.25 -13.18 3.24
N GLU A 92 5.17 -13.82 2.53
CA GLU A 92 6.21 -13.12 1.76
C GLU A 92 5.63 -12.07 0.78
N PRO A 93 4.54 -12.31 0.03
CA PRO A 93 3.95 -11.29 -0.83
C PRO A 93 3.54 -10.01 -0.09
N ILE A 94 3.09 -10.12 1.17
CA ILE A 94 2.73 -8.96 1.99
C ILE A 94 3.98 -8.23 2.49
N GLN A 95 5.02 -8.98 2.87
CA GLN A 95 6.30 -8.40 3.24
C GLN A 95 6.92 -7.62 2.08
N ASN A 96 6.96 -8.24 0.89
CA ASN A 96 7.50 -7.64 -0.33
C ASN A 96 6.68 -6.42 -0.78
N ALA A 97 5.35 -6.51 -0.72
CA ALA A 97 4.45 -5.38 -1.01
C ALA A 97 4.68 -4.20 -0.05
N THR A 98 4.95 -4.48 1.23
CA THR A 98 5.27 -3.44 2.22
C THR A 98 6.60 -2.74 1.88
N ALA A 99 7.64 -3.50 1.51
CA ALA A 99 8.92 -2.94 1.09
C ALA A 99 8.78 -2.08 -0.16
N GLU A 100 8.07 -2.59 -1.18
CA GLU A 100 7.85 -1.88 -2.44
C GLU A 100 7.04 -0.60 -2.23
N PHE A 101 5.98 -0.66 -1.42
CA PHE A 101 5.18 0.50 -1.11
C PHE A 101 5.97 1.56 -0.34
N ALA A 102 6.81 1.16 0.63
CA ALA A 102 7.69 2.05 1.36
C ALA A 102 8.66 2.79 0.42
N ARG A 103 9.21 2.12 -0.60
CA ARG A 103 10.06 2.73 -1.63
C ARG A 103 9.29 3.81 -2.41
N HIS A 104 8.05 3.55 -2.81
CA HIS A 104 7.21 4.54 -3.48
C HIS A 104 6.91 5.76 -2.60
N LEU A 105 6.65 5.56 -1.31
CA LEU A 105 6.42 6.64 -0.35
C LEU A 105 7.65 7.53 -0.11
N LEU A 106 8.86 7.03 -0.34
CA LEU A 106 10.09 7.83 -0.30
C LEU A 106 10.24 8.76 -1.53
N VAL A 107 9.52 8.49 -2.62
CA VAL A 107 9.55 9.34 -3.83
C VAL A 107 8.60 10.51 -3.70
N SER A 108 7.38 10.26 -3.21
CA SER A 108 6.33 11.28 -3.12
C SER A 108 5.28 10.91 -2.08
N ASP A 109 4.56 11.91 -1.58
CA ASP A 109 3.40 11.69 -0.71
C ASP A 109 2.20 11.24 -1.54
N LEU A 110 2.00 9.92 -1.61
CA LEU A 110 0.89 9.30 -2.32
C LEU A 110 -0.47 9.53 -1.63
N THR A 111 -0.48 10.06 -0.40
CA THR A 111 -1.71 10.41 0.31
C THR A 111 -2.17 11.84 0.05
N ALA A 112 -1.29 12.67 -0.48
CA ALA A 112 -1.60 14.05 -0.85
C ALA A 112 -2.68 14.08 -1.94
N GLN A 113 -3.49 15.13 -1.92
CA GLN A 113 -4.43 15.37 -3.01
C GLN A 113 -3.65 15.90 -4.21
N PRO A 114 -3.97 15.42 -5.45
CA PRO A 114 -3.35 15.97 -6.65
C PRO A 114 -3.51 17.49 -6.71
N GLU A 115 -2.46 18.18 -7.10
CA GLU A 115 -2.54 19.60 -7.42
C GLU A 115 -3.57 19.80 -8.55
N GLY A 116 -4.40 20.82 -8.43
CA GLY A 116 -5.48 21.08 -9.39
C GLY A 116 -6.82 20.38 -9.11
N LYS A 117 -6.98 19.71 -7.96
CA LYS A 117 -8.28 19.15 -7.57
C LYS A 117 -9.33 20.25 -7.46
N GLY A 118 -10.38 20.16 -8.30
CA GLY A 118 -11.43 21.16 -8.39
C GLY A 118 -11.25 22.15 -9.56
N ILE A 119 -10.12 22.10 -10.28
CA ILE A 119 -9.93 22.84 -11.51
C ILE A 119 -10.42 21.97 -12.68
N GLU A 120 -11.42 22.44 -13.41
CA GLU A 120 -11.96 21.75 -14.60
C GLU A 120 -11.17 22.04 -15.86
N SER A 121 -10.77 23.29 -16.01
CA SER A 121 -9.95 23.75 -17.15
C SER A 121 -9.12 24.95 -16.75
N VAL A 122 -7.98 25.09 -17.37
CA VAL A 122 -7.17 26.31 -17.36
C VAL A 122 -6.98 26.76 -18.79
N ASP A 123 -7.49 27.95 -19.11
CA ASP A 123 -7.37 28.55 -20.41
C ASP A 123 -6.31 29.67 -20.34
N ALA A 124 -5.25 29.55 -21.11
CA ALA A 124 -4.18 30.54 -21.24
C ALA A 124 -3.96 30.88 -22.71
N GLY A 125 -4.65 31.91 -23.20
CA GLY A 125 -4.60 32.32 -24.61
C GLY A 125 -5.16 31.24 -25.55
N SER A 126 -4.33 30.71 -26.44
CA SER A 126 -4.71 29.64 -27.38
C SER A 126 -4.55 28.22 -26.82
N VAL A 127 -4.10 28.06 -25.56
CA VAL A 127 -3.88 26.78 -24.92
C VAL A 127 -4.97 26.55 -23.88
N SER A 128 -5.75 25.46 -24.04
CA SER A 128 -6.74 25.00 -23.07
C SER A 128 -6.30 23.65 -22.52
N ILE A 129 -6.12 23.56 -21.19
CA ILE A 129 -5.80 22.32 -20.49
C ILE A 129 -7.04 21.90 -19.72
N LYS A 130 -7.60 20.76 -20.08
CA LYS A 130 -8.72 20.14 -19.35
C LYS A 130 -8.22 19.06 -18.42
N PHE A 131 -8.57 19.17 -17.14
CA PHE A 131 -8.28 18.17 -16.14
C PHE A 131 -9.45 17.18 -16.02
N SER A 132 -9.15 15.89 -15.98
CA SER A 132 -10.18 14.89 -15.74
C SER A 132 -10.57 14.89 -14.26
N LYS A 133 -11.84 15.15 -13.95
CA LYS A 133 -12.37 15.06 -12.58
C LYS A 133 -12.28 13.66 -11.97
N THR A 134 -12.09 12.65 -12.81
CA THR A 134 -12.01 11.23 -12.41
C THR A 134 -10.59 10.72 -12.27
N ASP A 135 -9.59 11.52 -12.62
CA ASP A 135 -8.19 11.11 -12.62
C ASP A 135 -7.56 11.34 -11.23
N THR A 136 -8.03 10.58 -10.26
CA THR A 136 -7.41 10.51 -8.94
C THR A 136 -6.47 9.32 -8.91
N ALA A 137 -5.17 9.57 -8.77
CA ALA A 137 -4.19 8.51 -8.57
C ALA A 137 -4.54 7.70 -7.32
N ASP A 138 -4.51 6.37 -7.45
CA ASP A 138 -4.68 5.49 -6.30
C ASP A 138 -3.50 5.66 -5.34
N VAL A 139 -3.78 5.64 -4.04
CA VAL A 139 -2.75 5.69 -3.00
C VAL A 139 -1.84 4.47 -3.06
N LEU A 140 -2.39 3.31 -3.42
CA LEU A 140 -1.63 2.08 -3.61
C LEU A 140 -1.10 2.02 -5.05
N PRO A 141 0.22 1.99 -5.27
CA PRO A 141 0.80 1.76 -6.59
C PRO A 141 0.30 0.46 -7.23
N ALA A 142 0.15 0.44 -8.55
CA ALA A 142 -0.38 -0.73 -9.27
C ALA A 142 0.43 -2.00 -8.99
N ILE A 143 1.75 -1.90 -8.89
CA ILE A 143 2.61 -3.04 -8.55
C ILE A 143 2.27 -3.63 -7.17
N VAL A 144 2.02 -2.79 -6.17
CA VAL A 144 1.63 -3.21 -4.82
C VAL A 144 0.26 -3.90 -4.85
N GLN A 145 -0.68 -3.38 -5.63
CA GLN A 145 -2.00 -3.99 -5.81
C GLN A 145 -1.90 -5.39 -6.44
N GLU A 146 -1.04 -5.55 -7.44
CA GLU A 146 -0.81 -6.85 -8.08
C GLU A 146 -0.16 -7.87 -7.12
N MET A 147 0.83 -7.45 -6.32
CA MET A 147 1.47 -8.33 -5.32
C MET A 147 0.49 -8.82 -4.25
N LEU A 148 -0.54 -8.03 -3.96
CA LEU A 148 -1.55 -8.35 -2.94
C LEU A 148 -2.82 -8.98 -3.51
N ARG A 149 -2.83 -9.30 -4.80
CA ARG A 149 -3.95 -10.01 -5.43
C ARG A 149 -4.18 -11.37 -4.75
N GLY A 150 -5.41 -11.62 -4.32
CA GLY A 150 -5.80 -12.85 -3.63
C GLY A 150 -5.68 -12.78 -2.10
N TRP A 151 -4.95 -11.81 -1.54
CA TRP A 151 -4.78 -11.67 -0.09
C TRP A 151 -5.86 -10.82 0.59
N GLY A 152 -6.60 -10.05 -0.18
CA GLY A 152 -7.67 -9.19 0.33
C GLY A 152 -8.37 -8.40 -0.76
N THR A 153 -9.35 -7.62 -0.35
CA THR A 153 -10.07 -6.69 -1.24
C THR A 153 -9.54 -5.27 -1.01
N ILE A 154 -9.01 -4.66 -2.06
CA ILE A 154 -8.49 -3.30 -2.03
C ILE A 154 -9.65 -2.31 -2.16
N HIS A 155 -9.76 -1.38 -1.21
CA HIS A 155 -10.70 -0.28 -1.29
C HIS A 155 -10.09 0.86 -2.11
N SER A 156 -10.33 0.85 -3.43
CA SER A 156 -10.07 2.03 -4.25
C SER A 156 -11.06 3.13 -3.87
N ARG A 157 -10.65 4.40 -3.95
CA ARG A 157 -11.61 5.51 -3.89
C ARG A 157 -12.68 5.26 -4.95
N ALA A 158 -13.94 5.15 -4.53
CA ALA A 158 -15.05 4.91 -5.42
C ALA A 158 -14.98 5.91 -6.58
N LYS A 159 -14.82 5.40 -7.80
CA LYS A 159 -15.12 6.16 -9.01
C LYS A 159 -16.64 6.39 -8.96
N PHE A 160 -17.08 7.59 -8.60
CA PHE A 160 -18.49 7.93 -8.58
C PHE A 160 -19.06 7.74 -9.98
N GLY A 161 -19.91 6.72 -10.11
CA GLY A 161 -21.02 6.54 -10.98
C GLY A 161 -20.83 6.83 -12.48
N SER A 162 -20.81 5.78 -13.30
CA SER A 162 -21.39 5.89 -14.63
C SER A 162 -22.91 5.94 -14.45
N VAL A 163 -23.53 7.08 -14.74
CA VAL A 163 -24.98 7.17 -14.90
C VAL A 163 -25.32 6.57 -16.26
N THR A 164 -25.96 5.40 -16.25
CA THR A 164 -26.53 4.83 -17.48
C THR A 164 -27.76 5.69 -17.83
N VAL A 165 -27.65 6.56 -18.83
CA VAL A 165 -28.79 7.27 -19.38
C VAL A 165 -29.60 6.27 -20.20
N VAL A 166 -30.74 5.82 -19.68
CA VAL A 166 -31.73 5.08 -20.43
C VAL A 166 -32.56 6.10 -21.21
N ARG A 167 -32.46 6.06 -22.52
CA ARG A 167 -33.29 6.86 -23.41
C ARG A 167 -34.64 6.12 -23.54
N THR A 168 -35.71 6.71 -23.04
CA THR A 168 -37.11 6.32 -23.33
C THR A 168 -37.53 6.86 -24.67
#